data_283b58ecc9a08bb373c2da3f48f87a27
#
_entry.id   283b58ecc9a08bb373c2da3f48f87a27
#
_cell.length_a   1.000
_cell.length_b   1.000
_cell.length_c   1.000
_cell.angle_alpha   90.00
_cell.angle_beta   90.00
_cell.angle_gamma   90.00
#
_symmetry.space_group_name_H-M   'P 1'
#
loop_
_entity.id
_entity.type
_entity.pdbx_description
1 polymer ?
#
loop_
_entity_poly.entity_id
_entity_poly.type
_entity_poly.pdbx_seq_one_letter_code
_entity_poly.pdbx_strand_id
1 'polypeptide(L)'
;MTHTTIRIQDHALKALYEANPEFDVRQVKFHHPDDMSALREQLAATGLDDDGIATKVTELKTWQRLLNLHPDVNVAQGLISRGIVCANQLARIPLQTFVQTHAQSLGMSAAEATEMHQRAVGVRNSAMHLWASVSGTVASPFYRYSAMDTVSPELKETFQNLPSYQDMFGSLDYC
;
A
#
# COMPACT_ATOMS: atom_id res chain seq x y z
N MET A 1 20.53 5.37 14.05
CA MET A 1 20.00 5.74 12.71
C MET A 1 18.86 6.71 12.94
N THR A 2 19.04 7.97 12.59
CA THR A 2 18.01 8.99 12.72
C THR A 2 16.96 8.73 11.63
N HIS A 3 15.80 8.22 12.02
CA HIS A 3 14.67 8.11 11.13
C HIS A 3 14.18 9.51 10.76
N THR A 4 14.43 9.95 9.54
CA THR A 4 13.84 11.19 9.04
C THR A 4 12.34 10.95 8.86
N THR A 5 11.53 11.58 9.71
CA THR A 5 10.06 11.53 9.60
C THR A 5 9.63 12.18 8.29
N ILE A 6 8.91 11.43 7.45
CA ILE A 6 8.40 11.95 6.18
C ILE A 6 7.04 12.60 6.43
N ARG A 7 6.90 13.88 6.03
CA ARG A 7 5.65 14.64 6.16
C ARG A 7 5.05 14.91 4.79
N ILE A 8 3.83 14.46 4.59
CA ILE A 8 3.03 14.77 3.40
C ILE A 8 2.46 16.18 3.57
N GLN A 9 2.61 17.04 2.58
CA GLN A 9 2.07 18.39 2.59
C GLN A 9 0.57 18.35 2.26
N ASP A 10 -0.25 18.04 3.25
CA ASP A 10 -1.70 18.01 3.14
C ASP A 10 -2.29 18.78 4.32
N HIS A 11 -3.21 19.71 4.02
CA HIS A 11 -3.84 20.55 5.04
C HIS A 11 -4.63 19.72 6.07
N ALA A 12 -5.30 18.64 5.63
CA ALA A 12 -6.06 17.78 6.54
C ALA A 12 -5.14 16.94 7.46
N LEU A 13 -3.89 16.69 7.05
CA LEU A 13 -2.91 15.98 7.86
C LEU A 13 -2.11 16.92 8.78
N LYS A 14 -2.22 18.24 8.63
CA LYS A 14 -1.50 19.20 9.45
C LYS A 14 -1.85 19.02 10.93
N ALA A 15 -3.13 18.95 11.26
CA ALA A 15 -3.60 18.72 12.62
C ALA A 15 -3.13 17.35 13.18
N LEU A 16 -3.07 16.31 12.33
CA LEU A 16 -2.52 15.02 12.71
C LEU A 16 -1.03 15.10 13.07
N TYR A 17 -0.23 15.84 12.30
CA TYR A 17 1.20 16.05 12.59
C TYR A 17 1.44 16.95 13.80
N GLU A 18 0.54 17.90 14.07
CA GLU A 18 0.60 18.75 15.26
C GLU A 18 0.29 17.92 16.52
N ALA A 19 -0.71 17.03 16.45
CA ALA A 19 -1.08 16.13 17.54
C ALA A 19 -0.06 14.99 17.74
N ASN A 20 0.57 14.52 16.67
CA ASN A 20 1.55 13.43 16.71
C ASN A 20 2.77 13.77 15.83
N PRO A 21 3.77 14.49 16.38
CA PRO A 21 4.98 14.90 15.65
C PRO A 21 5.80 13.73 15.07
N GLU A 22 5.71 12.55 15.71
CA GLU A 22 6.41 11.34 15.30
C GLU A 22 5.63 10.50 14.26
N PHE A 23 4.46 10.99 13.83
CA PHE A 23 3.66 10.26 12.85
C PHE A 23 4.42 10.09 11.53
N ASP A 24 4.65 8.84 11.15
CA ASP A 24 5.22 8.45 9.87
C ASP A 24 4.31 7.43 9.18
N VAL A 25 3.72 7.82 8.05
CA VAL A 25 2.79 7.00 7.30
C VAL A 25 3.38 5.64 6.91
N ARG A 26 4.71 5.54 6.75
CA ARG A 26 5.39 4.28 6.41
C ARG A 26 5.32 3.24 7.53
N GLN A 27 5.14 3.67 8.78
CA GLN A 27 5.12 2.80 9.96
C GLN A 27 3.70 2.39 10.35
N VAL A 28 2.67 3.01 9.77
CA VAL A 28 1.26 2.68 10.07
C VAL A 28 0.94 1.27 9.59
N LYS A 29 0.46 0.44 10.50
CA LYS A 29 0.02 -0.93 10.18
C LYS A 29 -1.47 -0.93 9.83
N PHE A 30 -1.80 -0.57 8.60
CA PHE A 30 -3.20 -0.45 8.14
C PHE A 30 -4.02 -1.76 8.23
N HIS A 31 -3.36 -2.90 8.43
CA HIS A 31 -4.00 -4.20 8.61
C HIS A 31 -4.23 -4.55 10.09
N HIS A 32 -3.68 -3.77 11.02
CA HIS A 32 -3.84 -4.01 12.46
C HIS A 32 -5.04 -3.24 12.99
N PRO A 33 -6.03 -3.90 13.63
CA PRO A 33 -7.27 -3.24 14.07
C PRO A 33 -7.04 -2.07 15.03
N ASP A 34 -6.12 -2.23 15.99
CA ASP A 34 -5.84 -1.19 16.99
C ASP A 34 -5.20 0.05 16.36
N ASP A 35 -4.22 -0.14 15.46
CA ASP A 35 -3.57 0.97 14.74
C ASP A 35 -4.58 1.71 13.85
N MET A 36 -5.48 0.96 13.22
CA MET A 36 -6.55 1.55 12.40
C MET A 36 -7.58 2.30 13.22
N SER A 37 -7.94 1.79 14.40
CA SER A 37 -8.86 2.47 15.31
C SER A 37 -8.26 3.78 15.82
N ALA A 38 -7.00 3.74 16.25
CA ALA A 38 -6.27 4.94 16.69
C ALA A 38 -6.13 5.98 15.59
N LEU A 39 -5.79 5.55 14.35
CA LEU A 39 -5.69 6.46 13.21
C LEU A 39 -7.05 7.11 12.86
N ARG A 40 -8.14 6.34 12.88
CA ARG A 40 -9.49 6.86 12.62
C ARG A 40 -9.92 7.87 13.67
N GLU A 41 -9.64 7.60 14.94
CA GLU A 41 -9.92 8.53 16.04
C GLU A 41 -9.15 9.85 15.87
N GLN A 42 -7.87 9.77 15.53
CA GLN A 42 -7.04 10.95 15.25
C GLN A 42 -7.57 11.74 14.04
N LEU A 43 -8.00 11.07 12.97
CA LEU A 43 -8.59 11.72 11.81
C LEU A 43 -9.96 12.34 12.12
N ALA A 44 -10.80 11.70 12.93
CA ALA A 44 -12.07 12.24 13.40
C ALA A 44 -11.87 13.52 14.22
N ALA A 45 -10.81 13.59 15.03
CA ALA A 45 -10.46 14.78 15.79
C ALA A 45 -10.09 15.97 14.90
N THR A 46 -9.75 15.77 13.62
CA THR A 46 -9.54 16.85 12.64
C THR A 46 -10.82 17.40 12.02
N GLY A 47 -11.99 16.88 12.40
CA GLY A 47 -13.31 17.33 11.92
C GLY A 47 -13.75 16.64 10.61
N LEU A 48 -13.10 15.55 10.20
CA LEU A 48 -13.53 14.75 9.07
C LEU A 48 -14.74 13.86 9.46
N ASP A 49 -15.69 13.75 8.55
CA ASP A 49 -16.78 12.76 8.64
C ASP A 49 -16.29 11.35 8.25
N ASP A 50 -17.12 10.35 8.42
CA ASP A 50 -16.77 8.95 8.17
C ASP A 50 -16.30 8.71 6.72
N ASP A 51 -16.93 9.34 5.74
CA ASP A 51 -16.55 9.23 4.33
C ASP A 51 -15.21 9.94 4.06
N GLY A 52 -15.00 11.09 4.67
CA GLY A 52 -13.73 11.81 4.63
C GLY A 52 -12.59 11.01 5.26
N ILE A 53 -12.86 10.35 6.39
CA ILE A 53 -11.90 9.45 7.07
C ILE A 53 -11.55 8.26 6.17
N ALA A 54 -12.55 7.59 5.57
CA ALA A 54 -12.32 6.46 4.66
C ALA A 54 -11.47 6.87 3.45
N THR A 55 -11.79 8.01 2.86
CA THR A 55 -11.03 8.60 1.75
C THR A 55 -9.59 8.88 2.16
N LYS A 56 -9.39 9.52 3.31
CA LYS A 56 -8.07 9.88 3.82
C LYS A 56 -7.23 8.63 4.15
N VAL A 57 -7.81 7.61 4.73
CA VAL A 57 -7.14 6.32 4.96
C VAL A 57 -6.67 5.70 3.63
N THR A 58 -7.50 5.76 2.58
CA THR A 58 -7.15 5.26 1.25
C THR A 58 -5.98 6.04 0.64
N GLU A 59 -5.98 7.36 0.79
CA GLU A 59 -4.86 8.21 0.37
C GLU A 59 -3.58 7.86 1.14
N LEU A 60 -3.65 7.73 2.46
CA LEU A 60 -2.49 7.37 3.29
C LEU A 60 -1.91 6.00 2.92
N LYS A 61 -2.77 5.01 2.63
CA LYS A 61 -2.32 3.72 2.09
C LYS A 61 -1.58 3.87 0.76
N THR A 62 -2.05 4.75 -0.11
CA THR A 62 -1.40 5.05 -1.40
C THR A 62 -0.02 5.69 -1.19
N TRP A 63 0.06 6.68 -0.31
CA TRP A 63 1.31 7.31 0.07
C TRP A 63 2.31 6.29 0.64
N GLN A 64 1.87 5.44 1.56
CA GLN A 64 2.72 4.40 2.15
C GLN A 64 3.32 3.49 1.08
N ARG A 65 2.49 3.02 0.14
CA ARG A 65 2.95 2.14 -0.95
C ARG A 65 4.02 2.79 -1.81
N LEU A 66 3.83 4.05 -2.17
CA LEU A 66 4.77 4.77 -3.03
C LEU A 66 6.04 5.17 -2.28
N LEU A 67 5.93 5.62 -1.03
CA LEU A 67 7.08 5.96 -0.18
C LEU A 67 7.94 4.74 0.18
N ASN A 68 7.37 3.54 0.17
CA ASN A 68 8.13 2.30 0.29
C ASN A 68 8.90 1.94 -1.01
N LEU A 69 8.48 2.46 -2.16
CA LEU A 69 9.23 2.33 -3.41
C LEU A 69 10.34 3.37 -3.51
N HIS A 70 10.03 4.62 -3.13
CA HIS A 70 10.98 5.74 -3.15
C HIS A 70 10.68 6.71 -2.00
N PRO A 71 11.65 7.06 -1.15
CA PRO A 71 11.41 7.83 0.08
C PRO A 71 11.10 9.32 -0.14
N ASP A 72 11.24 9.84 -1.35
CA ASP A 72 10.98 11.25 -1.65
C ASP A 72 9.48 11.50 -1.87
N VAL A 73 8.93 12.42 -1.06
CA VAL A 73 7.53 12.84 -1.11
C VAL A 73 7.17 13.47 -2.47
N ASN A 74 8.10 14.22 -3.08
CA ASN A 74 7.84 14.85 -4.37
C ASN A 74 7.72 13.81 -5.50
N VAL A 75 8.53 12.76 -5.44
CA VAL A 75 8.44 11.62 -6.36
C VAL A 75 7.09 10.92 -6.19
N ALA A 76 6.69 10.60 -4.96
CA ALA A 76 5.41 9.97 -4.68
C ALA A 76 4.24 10.85 -5.14
N GLN A 77 4.25 12.16 -4.84
CA GLN A 77 3.25 13.12 -5.32
C GLN A 77 3.20 13.18 -6.85
N GLY A 78 4.36 13.20 -7.48
CA GLY A 78 4.47 13.21 -8.94
C GLY A 78 3.94 11.94 -9.60
N LEU A 79 4.02 10.78 -8.95
CA LEU A 79 3.41 9.53 -9.40
C LEU A 79 1.89 9.57 -9.24
N ILE A 80 1.40 10.00 -8.07
CA ILE A 80 -0.04 10.14 -7.79
C ILE A 80 -0.71 11.04 -8.82
N SER A 81 -0.10 12.19 -9.15
CA SER A 81 -0.63 13.13 -10.13
C SER A 81 -0.70 12.55 -11.56
N ARG A 82 0.03 11.47 -11.84
CA ARG A 82 -0.01 10.71 -13.10
C ARG A 82 -0.89 9.47 -13.03
N GLY A 83 -1.62 9.28 -11.92
CA GLY A 83 -2.47 8.13 -11.71
C GLY A 83 -1.72 6.83 -11.39
N ILE A 84 -0.42 6.91 -11.06
CA ILE A 84 0.38 5.76 -10.64
C ILE A 84 0.32 5.67 -9.12
N VAL A 85 -0.53 4.79 -8.60
CA VAL A 85 -0.84 4.69 -7.17
C VAL A 85 -0.37 3.39 -6.52
N CYS A 86 0.24 2.49 -7.30
CA CYS A 86 0.76 1.24 -6.77
C CYS A 86 1.94 0.68 -7.58
N ALA A 87 2.70 -0.22 -6.96
CA ALA A 87 3.84 -0.90 -7.56
C ALA A 87 3.49 -1.64 -8.86
N ASN A 88 2.30 -2.25 -8.92
CA ASN A 88 1.89 -3.01 -10.11
C ASN A 88 1.68 -2.13 -11.33
N GLN A 89 1.07 -0.95 -11.17
CA GLN A 89 0.93 0.01 -12.28
C GLN A 89 2.30 0.46 -12.78
N LEU A 90 3.21 0.79 -11.86
CA LEU A 90 4.58 1.18 -12.20
C LEU A 90 5.30 0.04 -12.94
N ALA A 91 5.21 -1.19 -12.45
CA ALA A 91 5.85 -2.36 -13.02
C ALA A 91 5.28 -2.78 -14.40
N ARG A 92 4.10 -2.29 -14.79
CA ARG A 92 3.53 -2.50 -16.13
C ARG A 92 4.14 -1.59 -17.19
N ILE A 93 4.70 -0.46 -16.78
CA ILE A 93 5.39 0.46 -17.70
C ILE A 93 6.73 -0.18 -18.03
N PRO A 94 7.12 -0.33 -19.30
CA PRO A 94 8.44 -0.83 -19.64
C PRO A 94 9.54 0.05 -19.02
N LEU A 95 10.60 -0.57 -18.48
CA LEU A 95 11.66 0.14 -17.76
C LEU A 95 12.21 1.34 -18.55
N GLN A 96 12.54 1.12 -19.82
CA GLN A 96 13.11 2.18 -20.65
C GLN A 96 12.12 3.35 -20.83
N THR A 97 10.85 3.05 -21.05
CA THR A 97 9.79 4.06 -21.17
C THR A 97 9.65 4.83 -19.85
N PHE A 98 9.64 4.15 -18.70
CA PHE A 98 9.57 4.80 -17.40
C PHE A 98 10.74 5.75 -17.18
N VAL A 99 11.97 5.29 -17.41
CA VAL A 99 13.19 6.11 -17.24
C VAL A 99 13.18 7.31 -18.17
N GLN A 100 12.88 7.11 -19.46
CA GLN A 100 12.91 8.19 -20.44
C GLN A 100 11.80 9.24 -20.25
N THR A 101 10.60 8.79 -19.85
CA THR A 101 9.42 9.67 -19.80
C THR A 101 9.23 10.31 -18.43
N HIS A 102 9.58 9.59 -17.34
CA HIS A 102 9.22 10.01 -15.99
C HIS A 102 10.40 10.44 -15.12
N ALA A 103 11.62 9.90 -15.32
CA ALA A 103 12.73 10.18 -14.41
C ALA A 103 12.99 11.69 -14.26
N GLN A 104 13.24 12.39 -15.35
CA GLN A 104 13.53 13.82 -15.33
C GLN A 104 12.36 14.64 -14.75
N SER A 105 11.12 14.31 -15.14
CA SER A 105 9.93 15.03 -14.70
C SER A 105 9.55 14.78 -13.24
N LEU A 106 10.13 13.74 -12.61
CA LEU A 106 10.03 13.43 -11.19
C LEU A 106 11.25 13.87 -10.39
N GLY A 107 12.23 14.53 -11.03
CA GLY A 107 13.46 14.98 -10.38
C GLY A 107 14.43 13.86 -10.03
N MET A 108 14.30 12.67 -10.65
CA MET A 108 15.13 11.50 -10.40
C MET A 108 16.22 11.37 -11.47
N SER A 109 17.36 10.83 -11.10
CA SER A 109 18.34 10.30 -12.05
C SER A 109 17.84 9.03 -12.73
N ALA A 110 18.40 8.67 -13.86
CA ALA A 110 18.08 7.41 -14.54
C ALA A 110 18.36 6.17 -13.67
N ALA A 111 19.38 6.25 -12.81
CA ALA A 111 19.73 5.17 -11.89
C ALA A 111 18.65 4.99 -10.81
N GLU A 112 18.23 6.08 -10.16
CA GLU A 112 17.16 6.05 -9.14
C GLU A 112 15.84 5.56 -9.73
N ALA A 113 15.47 6.03 -10.93
CA ALA A 113 14.28 5.59 -11.64
C ALA A 113 14.35 4.08 -11.97
N THR A 114 15.52 3.59 -12.37
CA THR A 114 15.74 2.16 -12.63
C THR A 114 15.58 1.35 -11.36
N GLU A 115 16.18 1.76 -10.25
CA GLU A 115 16.09 1.09 -8.97
C GLU A 115 14.64 1.07 -8.44
N MET A 116 13.95 2.19 -8.52
CA MET A 116 12.55 2.29 -8.12
C MET A 116 11.67 1.33 -8.95
N HIS A 117 11.87 1.29 -10.26
CA HIS A 117 11.13 0.39 -11.14
C HIS A 117 11.41 -1.09 -10.80
N GLN A 118 12.66 -1.45 -10.54
CA GLN A 118 13.03 -2.82 -10.12
C GLN A 118 12.41 -3.20 -8.79
N ARG A 119 12.36 -2.28 -7.82
CA ARG A 119 11.62 -2.49 -6.55
C ARG A 119 10.14 -2.74 -6.81
N ALA A 120 9.51 -1.96 -7.68
CA ALA A 120 8.10 -2.14 -8.03
C ALA A 120 7.83 -3.51 -8.68
N VAL A 121 8.71 -3.97 -9.57
CA VAL A 121 8.65 -5.32 -10.15
C VAL A 121 8.80 -6.38 -9.07
N GLY A 122 9.73 -6.22 -8.14
CA GLY A 122 9.94 -7.11 -7.00
C GLY A 122 8.68 -7.23 -6.13
N VAL A 123 8.09 -6.10 -5.75
CA VAL A 123 6.85 -6.04 -4.95
C VAL A 123 5.71 -6.76 -5.68
N ARG A 124 5.50 -6.46 -6.98
CA ARG A 124 4.48 -7.14 -7.78
C ARG A 124 4.70 -8.65 -7.81
N ASN A 125 5.92 -9.10 -8.07
CA ASN A 125 6.21 -10.52 -8.17
C ASN A 125 5.99 -11.23 -6.83
N SER A 126 6.41 -10.62 -5.71
CA SER A 126 6.17 -11.15 -4.36
C SER A 126 4.67 -11.26 -4.05
N ALA A 127 3.88 -10.25 -4.42
CA ALA A 127 2.44 -10.27 -4.27
C ALA A 127 1.78 -11.38 -5.10
N MET A 128 2.21 -11.54 -6.35
CA MET A 128 1.71 -12.60 -7.23
C MET A 128 2.07 -14.01 -6.72
N HIS A 129 3.29 -14.18 -6.21
CA HIS A 129 3.71 -15.44 -5.60
C HIS A 129 2.90 -15.78 -4.36
N LEU A 130 2.69 -14.81 -3.48
CA LEU A 130 1.86 -14.97 -2.28
C LEU A 130 0.43 -15.36 -2.66
N TRP A 131 -0.17 -14.62 -3.60
CA TRP A 131 -1.52 -14.92 -4.08
C TRP A 131 -1.62 -16.30 -4.71
N ALA A 132 -0.68 -16.68 -5.56
CA ALA A 132 -0.67 -18.00 -6.20
C ALA A 132 -0.50 -19.13 -5.17
N SER A 133 0.35 -18.91 -4.16
CA SER A 133 0.55 -19.87 -3.07
C SER A 133 -0.74 -20.09 -2.27
N VAL A 134 -1.41 -19.00 -1.86
CA VAL A 134 -2.68 -19.07 -1.13
C VAL A 134 -3.79 -19.64 -2.00
N SER A 135 -3.93 -19.17 -3.25
CA SER A 135 -4.95 -19.66 -4.18
C SER A 135 -4.73 -21.12 -4.56
N GLY A 136 -3.49 -21.54 -4.76
CA GLY A 136 -3.13 -22.93 -5.04
C GLY A 136 -3.48 -23.86 -3.88
N THR A 137 -3.27 -23.41 -2.65
CA THR A 137 -3.64 -24.17 -1.45
C THR A 137 -5.15 -24.31 -1.33
N VAL A 138 -5.90 -23.23 -1.54
CA VAL A 138 -7.37 -23.21 -1.43
C VAL A 138 -8.05 -23.90 -2.62
N ALA A 139 -7.48 -23.78 -3.83
CA ALA A 139 -8.03 -24.38 -5.06
C ALA A 139 -7.62 -25.84 -5.27
N SER A 140 -6.70 -26.38 -4.47
CA SER A 140 -6.28 -27.79 -4.58
C SER A 140 -7.48 -28.72 -4.40
N PRO A 141 -7.71 -29.68 -5.32
CA PRO A 141 -8.76 -30.68 -5.16
C PRO A 141 -8.65 -31.48 -3.86
N PHE A 142 -7.43 -31.71 -3.39
CA PHE A 142 -7.15 -32.34 -2.10
C PHE A 142 -7.70 -31.53 -0.92
N TYR A 143 -7.58 -30.20 -0.98
CA TYR A 143 -8.10 -29.31 0.06
C TYR A 143 -9.64 -29.27 0.08
N ARG A 144 -10.26 -29.29 -1.10
CA ARG A 144 -11.74 -29.35 -1.21
C ARG A 144 -12.32 -30.64 -0.65
N TYR A 145 -11.65 -31.77 -0.82
CA TYR A 145 -12.14 -33.08 -0.33
C TYR A 145 -11.80 -33.32 1.15
N SER A 146 -10.65 -32.90 1.63
CA SER A 146 -10.23 -33.13 3.03
C SER A 146 -10.69 -32.04 3.99
N ALA A 147 -10.93 -30.83 3.52
CA ALA A 147 -11.13 -29.66 4.39
C ALA A 147 -12.61 -29.36 4.69
N MET A 148 -13.58 -29.99 4.00
CA MET A 148 -14.98 -29.67 4.30
C MET A 148 -15.40 -30.15 5.69
N ASP A 149 -14.78 -31.20 6.23
CA ASP A 149 -15.15 -31.74 7.54
C ASP A 149 -14.10 -31.56 8.65
N THR A 150 -12.86 -31.16 8.33
CA THR A 150 -11.76 -31.17 9.30
C THR A 150 -11.12 -29.81 9.57
N VAL A 151 -11.52 -28.76 8.86
CA VAL A 151 -11.00 -27.41 9.13
C VAL A 151 -11.68 -26.88 10.39
N SER A 152 -10.87 -26.61 11.42
CA SER A 152 -11.40 -26.02 12.66
C SER A 152 -12.15 -24.72 12.38
N PRO A 153 -13.20 -24.39 13.17
CA PRO A 153 -13.93 -23.13 13.02
C PRO A 153 -13.01 -21.91 13.04
N GLU A 154 -11.94 -21.94 13.84
CA GLU A 154 -10.92 -20.89 13.96
C GLU A 154 -10.14 -20.69 12.67
N LEU A 155 -9.78 -21.77 11.98
CA LEU A 155 -9.14 -21.68 10.65
C LEU A 155 -10.10 -21.14 9.59
N LYS A 156 -11.38 -21.52 9.62
CA LYS A 156 -12.41 -20.95 8.73
C LYS A 156 -12.55 -19.44 8.95
N GLU A 157 -12.58 -19.00 10.19
CA GLU A 157 -12.66 -17.59 10.55
C GLU A 157 -11.38 -16.83 10.12
N THR A 158 -10.21 -17.43 10.33
CA THR A 158 -8.94 -16.87 9.85
C THR A 158 -8.93 -16.71 8.33
N PHE A 159 -9.40 -17.68 7.57
CA PHE A 159 -9.48 -17.59 6.10
C PHE A 159 -10.56 -16.63 5.60
N GLN A 160 -11.66 -16.49 6.32
CA GLN A 160 -12.70 -15.50 6.01
C GLN A 160 -12.22 -14.07 6.31
N ASN A 161 -11.36 -13.92 7.31
CA ASN A 161 -10.81 -12.64 7.75
C ASN A 161 -9.44 -12.31 7.09
N LEU A 162 -8.92 -13.19 6.22
CA LEU A 162 -7.75 -12.84 5.42
C LEU A 162 -8.10 -11.61 4.58
N PRO A 163 -7.26 -10.57 4.63
CA PRO A 163 -7.46 -9.41 3.78
C PRO A 163 -7.56 -9.87 2.33
N SER A 164 -8.58 -9.38 1.63
CA SER A 164 -8.72 -9.69 0.20
C SER A 164 -7.49 -9.20 -0.56
N TYR A 165 -7.25 -9.74 -1.75
CA TYR A 165 -6.20 -9.22 -2.63
C TYR A 165 -6.34 -7.70 -2.82
N GLN A 166 -7.58 -7.22 -2.89
CA GLN A 166 -7.91 -5.81 -2.99
C GLN A 166 -7.48 -5.03 -1.74
N ASP A 167 -7.65 -5.59 -0.53
CA ASP A 167 -7.25 -4.94 0.72
C ASP A 167 -5.73 -4.89 0.88
N MET A 168 -5.03 -5.96 0.45
CA MET A 168 -3.57 -6.03 0.54
C MET A 168 -2.85 -5.18 -0.51
N PHE A 169 -3.38 -5.11 -1.73
CA PHE A 169 -2.67 -4.55 -2.88
C PHE A 169 -3.39 -3.39 -3.56
N GLY A 170 -4.53 -2.98 -3.06
CA GLY A 170 -5.41 -2.00 -3.68
C GLY A 170 -6.49 -2.66 -4.52
N SER A 171 -7.12 -1.94 -5.43
CA SER A 171 -8.16 -2.49 -6.29
C SER A 171 -7.62 -3.60 -7.18
N LEU A 172 -8.41 -4.66 -7.40
CA LEU A 172 -8.12 -5.70 -8.40
C LEU A 172 -7.94 -5.13 -9.81
N ASP A 173 -8.59 -4.00 -10.10
CA ASP A 173 -8.48 -3.31 -11.38
C ASP A 173 -7.08 -2.70 -11.59
N TYR A 174 -6.31 -2.53 -10.53
CA TYR A 174 -4.98 -1.93 -10.52
C TYR A 174 -3.85 -2.94 -10.27
N CYS A 175 -4.21 -4.16 -10.04
CA CYS A 175 -3.30 -5.28 -9.88
C CYS A 175 -3.50 -6.31 -10.99
#